data_0b945a9d56d14af281db450a67aedfa4
#
_entry.id   0b945a9d56d14af281db450a67aedfa4
#
_cell.length_a   1.000
_cell.length_b   1.000
_cell.length_c   1.000
_cell.angle_alpha   90.00
_cell.angle_beta   90.00
_cell.angle_gamma   90.00
#
_symmetry.space_group_name_H-M   'P 1'
#
loop_
_entity.id
_entity.type
_entity.pdbx_description
1 polymer ?
#
loop_
_entity_poly.entity_id
_entity_poly.type
_entity_poly.pdbx_seq_one_letter_code
_entity_poly.pdbx_strand_id
1 'polypeptide(L)'
;MRRATMSTQAVKTQASNTPLEPTTLSVQGMTCSSCVNSVEKALNSVDGVSATINFATETAHILAPAEITAKELIKVVEKAGYSAAVLADGQSVTLHSKKSARAFFFAFIFAVPAVAISMVMSWHHHIDMWLEDGLDTFGLPQPLYSATAWLVIALSAPVVLLVAYPIHKAALRNLKHPTMDNLISMGSLAAFGWSIYANSTGAGDVYTEVAAGVIFFVILGRY
;
A
#
# COMPACT_ATOMS: atom_id res chain seq x y z
N MET A 1 -8.11 -16.38 -60.88
CA MET A 1 -8.58 -17.07 -59.64
C MET A 1 -7.39 -17.70 -58.94
N ARG A 2 -6.86 -17.04 -57.88
CA ARG A 2 -5.77 -17.58 -57.02
C ARG A 2 -6.39 -17.84 -55.67
N ARG A 3 -6.51 -19.10 -55.27
CA ARG A 3 -6.89 -19.53 -53.94
C ARG A 3 -5.76 -19.26 -52.95
N ALA A 4 -5.99 -18.44 -51.94
CA ALA A 4 -5.12 -18.28 -50.81
C ALA A 4 -5.31 -19.46 -49.85
N THR A 5 -4.28 -20.26 -49.66
CA THR A 5 -4.19 -21.31 -48.66
C THR A 5 -3.88 -20.68 -47.31
N MET A 6 -4.86 -20.63 -46.44
CA MET A 6 -4.66 -20.30 -45.02
C MET A 6 -3.91 -21.46 -44.34
N SER A 7 -2.65 -21.21 -44.00
CA SER A 7 -1.86 -22.10 -43.17
C SER A 7 -2.33 -21.99 -41.73
N THR A 8 -3.06 -22.98 -41.27
CA THR A 8 -3.40 -23.16 -39.85
C THR A 8 -2.15 -23.64 -39.12
N GLN A 9 -1.45 -22.73 -38.46
CA GLN A 9 -0.40 -23.11 -37.52
C GLN A 9 -1.06 -23.76 -36.31
N ALA A 10 -0.97 -25.07 -36.24
CA ALA A 10 -1.32 -25.87 -35.07
C ALA A 10 -0.35 -25.49 -33.93
N VAL A 11 -0.85 -24.79 -32.93
CA VAL A 11 -0.19 -24.60 -31.63
C VAL A 11 0.02 -26.00 -31.05
N LYS A 12 1.26 -26.45 -31.02
CA LYS A 12 1.67 -27.68 -30.34
C LYS A 12 1.50 -27.45 -28.83
N THR A 13 0.32 -27.74 -28.32
CA THR A 13 0.11 -28.00 -26.91
C THR A 13 0.72 -29.35 -26.60
N GLN A 14 1.98 -29.39 -26.17
CA GLN A 14 2.54 -30.56 -25.51
C GLN A 14 1.90 -30.64 -24.13
N ALA A 15 0.79 -31.34 -24.02
CA ALA A 15 0.23 -31.79 -22.77
C ALA A 15 1.22 -32.80 -22.17
N SER A 16 2.05 -32.36 -21.24
CA SER A 16 2.77 -33.25 -20.33
C SER A 16 1.72 -33.99 -19.51
N ASN A 17 1.72 -35.32 -19.58
CA ASN A 17 0.74 -36.19 -18.95
C ASN A 17 1.03 -36.38 -17.44
N THR A 18 1.58 -35.35 -16.78
CA THR A 18 1.83 -35.29 -15.34
C THR A 18 0.52 -34.88 -14.64
N PRO A 19 0.03 -35.62 -13.65
CA PRO A 19 -1.16 -35.21 -12.92
C PRO A 19 -0.94 -33.85 -12.28
N LEU A 20 -1.83 -32.89 -12.58
CA LEU A 20 -1.82 -31.56 -11.99
C LEU A 20 -2.52 -31.60 -10.64
N GLU A 21 -1.81 -31.19 -9.60
CA GLU A 21 -2.38 -31.10 -8.25
C GLU A 21 -2.90 -29.68 -7.98
N PRO A 22 -4.14 -29.51 -7.50
CA PRO A 22 -4.66 -28.22 -7.11
C PRO A 22 -4.04 -27.79 -5.77
N THR A 23 -3.41 -26.63 -5.77
CA THR A 23 -2.87 -26.00 -4.55
C THR A 23 -3.49 -24.62 -4.39
N THR A 24 -3.99 -24.29 -3.21
CA THR A 24 -4.50 -22.97 -2.89
C THR A 24 -3.53 -22.26 -1.95
N LEU A 25 -3.07 -21.08 -2.36
CA LEU A 25 -2.25 -20.21 -1.53
C LEU A 25 -3.03 -18.95 -1.14
N SER A 26 -2.86 -18.52 0.09
CA SER A 26 -3.19 -17.15 0.50
C SER A 26 -2.06 -16.23 0.05
N VAL A 27 -2.38 -15.16 -0.68
CA VAL A 27 -1.41 -14.19 -1.16
C VAL A 27 -1.70 -12.83 -0.55
N GLN A 28 -0.79 -12.32 0.27
CA GLN A 28 -0.96 -11.06 0.99
C GLN A 28 -0.13 -9.95 0.36
N GLY A 29 -0.63 -8.71 0.49
CA GLY A 29 0.07 -7.50 0.01
C GLY A 29 -0.35 -7.06 -1.39
N MET A 30 -1.35 -7.70 -1.98
CA MET A 30 -1.97 -7.22 -3.22
C MET A 30 -2.90 -6.05 -2.90
N THR A 31 -2.65 -4.89 -3.48
CA THR A 31 -3.41 -3.66 -3.19
C THR A 31 -4.14 -3.11 -4.39
N CYS A 32 -3.90 -3.67 -5.57
CA CYS A 32 -4.48 -3.22 -6.83
C CYS A 32 -4.46 -4.34 -7.87
N SER A 33 -5.20 -4.16 -8.95
CA SER A 33 -5.27 -5.13 -10.06
C SER A 33 -3.91 -5.39 -10.74
N SER A 34 -3.02 -4.40 -10.77
CA SER A 34 -1.66 -4.60 -11.30
C SER A 34 -0.82 -5.53 -10.41
N CYS A 35 -1.07 -5.55 -9.10
CA CYS A 35 -0.44 -6.47 -8.17
C CYS A 35 -0.90 -7.92 -8.47
N VAL A 36 -2.20 -8.12 -8.70
CA VAL A 36 -2.76 -9.43 -9.10
C VAL A 36 -2.08 -9.94 -10.35
N ASN A 37 -2.05 -9.11 -11.42
CA ASN A 37 -1.41 -9.47 -12.68
C ASN A 37 0.09 -9.80 -12.51
N SER A 38 0.79 -9.11 -11.61
CA SER A 38 2.21 -9.37 -11.35
C SER A 38 2.44 -10.73 -10.70
N VAL A 39 1.62 -11.09 -9.70
CA VAL A 39 1.72 -12.40 -9.05
C VAL A 39 1.28 -13.52 -9.99
N GLU A 40 0.19 -13.33 -10.71
CA GLU A 40 -0.34 -14.29 -11.69
C GLU A 40 0.67 -14.57 -12.80
N LYS A 41 1.30 -13.51 -13.33
CA LYS A 41 2.37 -13.62 -14.33
C LYS A 41 3.61 -14.32 -13.77
N ALA A 42 3.99 -14.04 -12.52
CA ALA A 42 5.13 -14.69 -11.87
C ALA A 42 4.89 -16.19 -11.69
N LEU A 43 3.70 -16.60 -11.23
CA LEU A 43 3.34 -18.00 -11.07
C LEU A 43 3.24 -18.72 -12.43
N ASN A 44 2.59 -18.10 -13.41
CA ASN A 44 2.43 -18.65 -14.76
C ASN A 44 3.75 -18.64 -15.58
N SER A 45 4.83 -18.02 -15.08
CA SER A 45 6.17 -18.12 -15.70
C SER A 45 6.90 -19.41 -15.33
N VAL A 46 6.38 -20.19 -14.40
CA VAL A 46 6.93 -21.50 -14.03
C VAL A 46 6.36 -22.55 -14.98
N ASP A 47 7.22 -23.36 -15.56
CA ASP A 47 6.82 -24.37 -16.53
C ASP A 47 5.78 -25.36 -15.96
N GLY A 48 4.68 -25.54 -16.68
CA GLY A 48 3.59 -26.44 -16.29
C GLY A 48 2.65 -25.91 -15.21
N VAL A 49 2.86 -24.70 -14.69
CA VAL A 49 1.99 -24.06 -13.69
C VAL A 49 0.91 -23.23 -14.38
N SER A 50 -0.34 -23.40 -13.92
CA SER A 50 -1.47 -22.54 -14.27
C SER A 50 -2.06 -21.96 -12.99
N ALA A 51 -1.97 -20.65 -12.82
CA ALA A 51 -2.43 -19.95 -11.62
C ALA A 51 -3.47 -18.89 -11.98
N THR A 52 -4.52 -18.81 -11.17
CA THR A 52 -5.55 -17.77 -11.22
C THR A 52 -5.70 -17.17 -9.83
N ILE A 53 -5.74 -15.83 -9.76
CA ILE A 53 -5.80 -15.13 -8.48
C ILE A 53 -7.17 -14.49 -8.29
N ASN A 54 -7.75 -14.73 -7.14
CA ASN A 54 -8.94 -14.02 -6.69
C ASN A 54 -8.50 -12.88 -5.74
N PHE A 55 -8.64 -11.65 -6.21
CA PHE A 55 -8.28 -10.45 -5.45
C PHE A 55 -9.15 -10.25 -4.20
N ALA A 56 -10.45 -10.53 -4.29
CA ALA A 56 -11.38 -10.31 -3.19
C ALA A 56 -11.17 -11.25 -2.00
N THR A 57 -10.72 -12.47 -2.27
CA THR A 57 -10.42 -13.48 -1.25
C THR A 57 -8.93 -13.57 -0.90
N GLU A 58 -8.08 -12.81 -1.60
CA GLU A 58 -6.61 -12.87 -1.48
C GLU A 58 -6.07 -14.29 -1.66
N THR A 59 -6.67 -15.08 -2.57
CA THR A 59 -6.29 -16.47 -2.82
C THR A 59 -5.78 -16.67 -4.24
N ALA A 60 -4.75 -17.49 -4.38
CA ALA A 60 -4.26 -18.01 -5.64
C ALA A 60 -4.64 -19.49 -5.76
N HIS A 61 -5.41 -19.82 -6.77
CA HIS A 61 -5.69 -21.19 -7.16
C HIS A 61 -4.69 -21.62 -8.22
N ILE A 62 -3.89 -22.63 -7.91
CA ILE A 62 -2.76 -23.04 -8.71
C ILE A 62 -2.92 -24.50 -9.08
N LEU A 63 -2.77 -24.81 -10.36
CA LEU A 63 -2.61 -26.14 -10.88
C LEU A 63 -1.14 -26.32 -11.25
N ALA A 64 -0.46 -27.22 -10.58
CA ALA A 64 0.96 -27.47 -10.79
C ALA A 64 1.24 -28.97 -10.90
N PRO A 65 2.29 -29.38 -11.66
CA PRO A 65 2.78 -30.76 -11.63
C PRO A 65 3.15 -31.18 -10.20
N ALA A 66 2.93 -32.47 -9.87
CA ALA A 66 3.21 -33.00 -8.53
C ALA A 66 4.68 -32.84 -8.08
N GLU A 67 5.58 -32.58 -9.01
CA GLU A 67 7.01 -32.33 -8.76
C GLU A 67 7.26 -30.93 -8.15
N ILE A 68 6.35 -29.98 -8.38
CA ILE A 68 6.49 -28.61 -7.90
C ILE A 68 5.83 -28.49 -6.52
N THR A 69 6.66 -28.25 -5.54
CA THR A 69 6.18 -28.14 -4.15
C THR A 69 5.51 -26.78 -3.87
N ALA A 70 4.54 -26.77 -2.95
CA ALA A 70 3.93 -25.51 -2.48
C ALA A 70 4.98 -24.50 -1.96
N LYS A 71 6.10 -24.99 -1.40
CA LYS A 71 7.21 -24.13 -0.94
C LYS A 71 7.91 -23.39 -2.10
N GLU A 72 8.01 -24.03 -3.25
CA GLU A 72 8.59 -23.38 -4.45
C GLU A 72 7.67 -22.32 -5.00
N LEU A 73 6.36 -22.58 -5.05
CA LEU A 73 5.36 -21.61 -5.46
C LEU A 73 5.35 -20.38 -4.51
N ILE A 74 5.45 -20.61 -3.20
CA ILE A 74 5.60 -19.52 -2.21
C ILE A 74 6.83 -18.67 -2.52
N LYS A 75 7.98 -19.27 -2.79
CA LYS A 75 9.21 -18.54 -3.13
C LYS A 75 9.06 -17.70 -4.40
N VAL A 76 8.29 -18.17 -5.39
CA VAL A 76 8.00 -17.40 -6.61
C VAL A 76 7.20 -16.14 -6.27
N VAL A 77 6.17 -16.28 -5.44
CA VAL A 77 5.35 -15.15 -4.96
C VAL A 77 6.20 -14.18 -4.11
N GLU A 78 7.07 -14.69 -3.25
CA GLU A 78 7.98 -13.87 -2.44
C GLU A 78 8.99 -13.10 -3.29
N LYS A 79 9.54 -13.73 -4.34
CA LYS A 79 10.41 -13.05 -5.33
C LYS A 79 9.68 -11.93 -6.07
N ALA A 80 8.39 -12.09 -6.31
CA ALA A 80 7.55 -11.04 -6.89
C ALA A 80 7.23 -9.90 -5.89
N GLY A 81 7.67 -10.00 -4.61
CA GLY A 81 7.52 -8.96 -3.60
C GLY A 81 6.28 -9.10 -2.70
N TYR A 82 5.56 -10.21 -2.80
CA TYR A 82 4.35 -10.51 -2.03
C TYR A 82 4.61 -11.61 -1.00
N SER A 83 3.70 -11.78 -0.05
CA SER A 83 3.78 -12.87 0.93
C SER A 83 2.75 -13.94 0.59
N ALA A 84 3.12 -15.22 0.69
CA ALA A 84 2.21 -16.32 0.46
C ALA A 84 2.29 -17.36 1.58
N ALA A 85 1.17 -18.04 1.83
CA ALA A 85 1.07 -19.17 2.75
C ALA A 85 0.10 -20.21 2.19
N VAL A 86 0.35 -21.48 2.48
CA VAL A 86 -0.56 -22.57 2.10
C VAL A 86 -1.88 -22.41 2.87
N LEU A 87 -3.00 -22.38 2.17
CA LEU A 87 -4.30 -22.50 2.77
C LEU A 87 -4.63 -23.98 2.93
N ALA A 88 -4.77 -24.45 4.18
CA ALA A 88 -5.38 -25.74 4.44
C ALA A 88 -6.87 -25.65 4.09
N ASP A 89 -7.41 -26.71 3.45
CA ASP A 89 -8.82 -26.80 3.07
C ASP A 89 -9.75 -26.40 4.23
N GLY A 90 -10.59 -25.37 3.98
CA GLY A 90 -11.58 -24.88 4.95
C GLY A 90 -11.16 -23.72 5.84
N GLN A 91 -9.92 -23.22 5.76
CA GLN A 91 -9.52 -22.01 6.47
C GLN A 91 -9.77 -20.75 5.65
N SER A 92 -10.86 -20.04 5.96
CA SER A 92 -11.02 -18.67 5.51
C SER A 92 -9.94 -17.76 6.13
N VAL A 93 -9.33 -16.91 5.31
CA VAL A 93 -8.29 -15.96 5.74
C VAL A 93 -8.90 -14.87 6.62
N THR A 94 -9.10 -15.16 7.91
CA THR A 94 -9.61 -14.19 8.90
C THR A 94 -8.49 -13.42 9.63
N LEU A 95 -7.23 -13.52 9.17
CA LEU A 95 -6.08 -12.96 9.90
C LEU A 95 -5.86 -11.45 9.73
N HIS A 96 -6.56 -10.78 8.79
CA HIS A 96 -6.37 -9.34 8.54
C HIS A 96 -7.15 -8.40 9.46
N SER A 97 -8.26 -8.85 10.07
CA SER A 97 -9.22 -7.99 10.75
C SER A 97 -8.65 -7.21 11.95
N LYS A 98 -7.84 -7.84 12.83
CA LYS A 98 -7.43 -7.19 14.09
C LYS A 98 -6.28 -6.18 13.97
N LYS A 99 -5.33 -6.38 13.06
CA LYS A 99 -4.21 -5.44 12.84
C LYS A 99 -4.66 -4.22 12.06
N SER A 100 -5.57 -4.40 11.10
CA SER A 100 -6.15 -3.34 10.30
C SER A 100 -6.99 -2.38 11.15
N ALA A 101 -7.84 -2.89 12.03
CA ALA A 101 -8.69 -2.09 12.90
C ALA A 101 -7.88 -1.12 13.80
N ARG A 102 -6.77 -1.57 14.38
CA ARG A 102 -5.92 -0.70 15.20
C ARG A 102 -5.25 0.40 14.36
N ALA A 103 -4.71 0.05 13.20
CA ALA A 103 -4.10 1.03 12.31
C ALA A 103 -5.11 2.08 11.83
N PHE A 104 -6.33 1.64 11.49
CA PHE A 104 -7.44 2.54 11.15
C PHE A 104 -7.79 3.49 12.29
N PHE A 105 -7.91 2.97 13.52
CA PHE A 105 -8.25 3.78 14.69
C PHE A 105 -7.17 4.83 15.02
N PHE A 106 -5.89 4.44 14.91
CA PHE A 106 -4.78 5.39 15.03
C PHE A 106 -4.77 6.43 13.91
N ALA A 107 -4.99 6.02 12.67
CA ALA A 107 -5.09 6.96 11.55
C ALA A 107 -6.25 7.94 11.75
N PHE A 108 -7.41 7.47 12.21
CA PHE A 108 -8.58 8.29 12.46
C PHE A 108 -8.32 9.34 13.54
N ILE A 109 -7.74 8.93 14.68
CA ILE A 109 -7.46 9.85 15.82
C ILE A 109 -6.50 10.98 15.42
N PHE A 110 -5.55 10.72 14.55
CA PHE A 110 -4.52 11.70 14.19
C PHE A 110 -4.82 12.43 12.88
N ALA A 111 -5.34 11.75 11.86
CA ALA A 111 -5.60 12.37 10.56
C ALA A 111 -6.83 13.29 10.59
N VAL A 112 -7.91 12.89 11.28
CA VAL A 112 -9.15 13.69 11.29
C VAL A 112 -8.93 15.05 11.96
N PRO A 113 -8.31 15.16 13.16
CA PRO A 113 -8.01 16.46 13.73
C PRO A 113 -7.04 17.29 12.89
N ALA A 114 -6.01 16.66 12.29
CA ALA A 114 -5.07 17.37 11.42
C ALA A 114 -5.78 18.02 10.24
N VAL A 115 -6.65 17.27 9.54
CA VAL A 115 -7.44 17.77 8.42
C VAL A 115 -8.46 18.83 8.89
N ALA A 116 -9.12 18.62 10.04
CA ALA A 116 -10.10 19.56 10.57
C ALA A 116 -9.47 20.91 10.92
N ILE A 117 -8.31 20.89 11.58
CA ILE A 117 -7.56 22.11 11.91
C ILE A 117 -7.13 22.82 10.63
N SER A 118 -6.64 22.08 9.63
CA SER A 118 -6.13 22.64 8.40
C SER A 118 -7.23 23.25 7.52
N MET A 119 -8.43 22.65 7.49
CA MET A 119 -9.54 23.13 6.67
C MET A 119 -10.28 24.35 7.24
N VAL A 120 -10.23 24.55 8.54
CA VAL A 120 -10.95 25.66 9.17
C VAL A 120 -10.00 26.84 9.36
N MET A 121 -9.96 27.73 8.37
CA MET A 121 -9.09 28.92 8.34
C MET A 121 -9.23 29.80 9.59
N SER A 122 -10.43 29.90 10.17
CA SER A 122 -10.67 30.65 11.41
C SER A 122 -9.97 30.04 12.62
N TRP A 123 -9.75 28.73 12.63
CA TRP A 123 -9.09 28.04 13.74
C TRP A 123 -7.58 28.27 13.74
N HIS A 124 -6.96 28.42 12.58
CA HIS A 124 -5.53 28.73 12.48
C HIS A 124 -5.18 29.95 13.33
N HIS A 125 -5.90 31.07 13.11
CA HIS A 125 -5.62 32.30 13.82
C HIS A 125 -5.84 32.21 15.33
N HIS A 126 -6.90 31.54 15.76
CA HIS A 126 -7.16 31.34 17.20
C HIS A 126 -6.14 30.41 17.87
N ILE A 127 -5.75 29.33 17.19
CA ILE A 127 -4.78 28.37 17.69
C ILE A 127 -3.38 28.99 17.73
N ASP A 128 -2.97 29.76 16.71
CA ASP A 128 -1.69 30.45 16.70
C ASP A 128 -1.60 31.42 17.88
N MET A 129 -2.59 32.30 18.10
CA MET A 129 -2.61 33.21 19.23
C MET A 129 -2.52 32.48 20.58
N TRP A 130 -3.30 31.39 20.75
CA TRP A 130 -3.31 30.62 21.99
C TRP A 130 -2.00 29.85 22.22
N LEU A 131 -1.39 29.31 21.18
CA LEU A 131 -0.10 28.61 21.24
C LEU A 131 1.06 29.58 21.51
N GLU A 132 1.08 30.74 20.86
CA GLU A 132 2.09 31.78 21.07
C GLU A 132 2.05 32.31 22.49
N ASP A 133 0.86 32.64 23.03
CA ASP A 133 0.68 33.08 24.40
C ASP A 133 1.11 31.99 25.43
N GLY A 134 0.80 30.72 25.12
CA GLY A 134 1.25 29.60 25.93
C GLY A 134 2.79 29.40 25.91
N LEU A 135 3.42 29.50 24.74
CA LEU A 135 4.87 29.38 24.59
C LEU A 135 5.61 30.50 25.32
N ASP A 136 5.11 31.74 25.21
CA ASP A 136 5.66 32.89 25.95
C ASP A 136 5.57 32.71 27.46
N THR A 137 4.45 32.18 27.95
CA THR A 137 4.23 31.89 29.37
C THR A 137 5.26 30.89 29.92
N PHE A 138 5.68 29.92 29.11
CA PHE A 138 6.67 28.91 29.48
C PHE A 138 8.10 29.30 29.11
N GLY A 139 8.36 30.47 28.50
CA GLY A 139 9.66 30.95 28.10
C GLY A 139 10.33 30.10 27.00
N LEU A 140 9.52 29.44 26.17
CA LEU A 140 9.99 28.64 25.06
C LEU A 140 10.23 29.51 23.82
N PRO A 141 11.24 29.18 22.98
CA PRO A 141 11.49 29.96 21.76
C PRO A 141 10.28 29.89 20.84
N GLN A 142 9.84 31.05 20.36
CA GLN A 142 8.76 31.17 19.40
C GLN A 142 9.12 30.42 18.11
N PRO A 143 8.21 29.66 17.50
CA PRO A 143 8.45 29.03 16.22
C PRO A 143 8.67 30.11 15.15
N LEU A 144 9.61 29.88 14.23
CA LEU A 144 9.99 30.87 13.22
C LEU A 144 8.81 31.32 12.34
N TYR A 145 7.77 30.49 12.25
CA TYR A 145 6.54 30.74 11.47
C TYR A 145 5.33 30.24 12.25
N SER A 146 4.28 29.71 11.61
CA SER A 146 3.03 29.31 12.25
C SER A 146 3.21 28.14 13.25
N ALA A 147 2.83 28.38 14.50
CA ALA A 147 2.80 27.35 15.56
C ALA A 147 1.75 26.26 15.21
N THR A 148 0.62 26.64 14.64
CA THR A 148 -0.42 25.73 14.17
C THR A 148 0.11 24.79 13.11
N ALA A 149 0.94 25.26 12.17
CA ALA A 149 1.54 24.41 11.16
C ALA A 149 2.46 23.35 11.77
N TRP A 150 3.26 23.69 12.77
CA TRP A 150 4.06 22.70 13.51
C TRP A 150 3.19 21.68 14.26
N LEU A 151 2.07 22.10 14.81
CA LEU A 151 1.11 21.19 15.45
C LEU A 151 0.50 20.22 14.42
N VAL A 152 0.10 20.71 13.25
CA VAL A 152 -0.45 19.86 12.17
C VAL A 152 0.63 18.89 11.63
N ILE A 153 1.88 19.34 11.48
CA ILE A 153 3.01 18.48 11.10
C ILE A 153 3.22 17.38 12.15
N ALA A 154 3.25 17.74 13.44
CA ALA A 154 3.43 16.79 14.54
C ALA A 154 2.28 15.77 14.62
N LEU A 155 1.04 16.23 14.38
CA LEU A 155 -0.13 15.37 14.38
C LEU A 155 -0.17 14.42 13.18
N SER A 156 0.31 14.88 12.03
CA SER A 156 0.38 14.08 10.79
C SER A 156 1.55 13.09 10.77
N ALA A 157 2.63 13.37 11.49
CA ALA A 157 3.84 12.54 11.51
C ALA A 157 3.59 11.06 11.88
N PRO A 158 2.81 10.72 12.93
CA PRO A 158 2.50 9.33 13.25
C PRO A 158 1.76 8.61 12.11
N VAL A 159 0.86 9.31 11.42
CA VAL A 159 0.10 8.74 10.29
C VAL A 159 1.02 8.47 9.11
N VAL A 160 1.81 9.47 8.73
CA VAL A 160 2.70 9.39 7.55
C VAL A 160 3.84 8.40 7.80
N LEU A 161 4.44 8.36 8.99
CA LEU A 161 5.63 7.55 9.24
C LEU A 161 5.31 6.17 9.82
N LEU A 162 4.40 6.07 10.79
CA LEU A 162 4.14 4.82 11.50
C LEU A 162 3.00 4.03 10.87
N VAL A 163 1.86 4.68 10.63
CA VAL A 163 0.69 3.99 10.07
C VAL A 163 0.93 3.62 8.60
N ALA A 164 1.56 4.50 7.82
CA ALA A 164 1.93 4.23 6.42
C ALA A 164 3.19 3.37 6.25
N TYR A 165 3.87 2.97 7.33
CA TYR A 165 5.08 2.12 7.26
C TYR A 165 4.93 0.89 6.35
N PRO A 166 3.85 0.08 6.43
CA PRO A 166 3.68 -1.06 5.52
C PRO A 166 3.58 -0.64 4.05
N ILE A 167 3.00 0.53 3.75
CA ILE A 167 2.90 1.09 2.40
C ILE A 167 4.29 1.49 1.90
N HIS A 168 5.08 2.20 2.71
CA HIS A 168 6.46 2.58 2.38
C HIS A 168 7.35 1.35 2.15
N LYS A 169 7.20 0.33 3.00
CA LYS A 169 7.93 -0.93 2.85
C LYS A 169 7.55 -1.67 1.57
N ALA A 170 6.27 -1.71 1.20
CA ALA A 170 5.80 -2.29 -0.05
C ALA A 170 6.33 -1.51 -1.26
N ALA A 171 6.29 -0.18 -1.20
CA ALA A 171 6.82 0.69 -2.24
C ALA A 171 8.32 0.45 -2.48
N LEU A 172 9.13 0.35 -1.43
CA LEU A 172 10.57 0.08 -1.54
C LEU A 172 10.87 -1.30 -2.15
N ARG A 173 10.07 -2.31 -1.83
CA ARG A 173 10.24 -3.66 -2.41
C ARG A 173 9.90 -3.70 -3.89
N ASN A 174 8.91 -2.92 -4.31
CA ASN A 174 8.36 -2.93 -5.67
C ASN A 174 8.87 -1.77 -6.55
N LEU A 175 10.07 -1.23 -6.28
CA LEU A 175 10.66 -0.15 -7.07
C LEU A 175 10.84 -0.49 -8.56
N LYS A 176 11.06 -1.76 -8.88
CA LYS A 176 11.22 -2.23 -10.28
C LYS A 176 9.88 -2.37 -11.02
N HIS A 177 8.80 -2.52 -10.30
CA HIS A 177 7.44 -2.63 -10.83
C HIS A 177 6.55 -1.64 -10.09
N PRO A 178 6.51 -0.36 -10.52
CA PRO A 178 5.80 0.69 -9.80
C PRO A 178 4.34 0.34 -9.62
N THR A 179 3.91 0.33 -8.38
CA THR A 179 2.55 0.06 -7.94
C THR A 179 1.90 1.33 -7.41
N MET A 180 0.62 1.29 -7.11
CA MET A 180 -0.09 2.38 -6.45
C MET A 180 0.57 2.76 -5.11
N ASP A 181 1.14 1.79 -4.39
CA ASP A 181 1.85 2.03 -3.12
C ASP A 181 3.09 2.92 -3.31
N ASN A 182 3.80 2.79 -4.45
CA ASN A 182 4.94 3.66 -4.77
C ASN A 182 4.52 5.12 -4.92
N LEU A 183 3.41 5.35 -5.62
CA LEU A 183 2.89 6.70 -5.84
C LEU A 183 2.45 7.35 -4.54
N ILE A 184 1.71 6.62 -3.71
CA ILE A 184 1.24 7.08 -2.39
C ILE A 184 2.43 7.34 -1.46
N SER A 185 3.41 6.43 -1.41
CA SER A 185 4.60 6.57 -0.58
C SER A 185 5.43 7.78 -0.97
N MET A 186 5.74 7.96 -2.26
CA MET A 186 6.49 9.11 -2.75
C MET A 186 5.75 10.42 -2.52
N GLY A 187 4.46 10.46 -2.86
CA GLY A 187 3.64 11.67 -2.73
C GLY A 187 3.50 12.10 -1.26
N SER A 188 3.21 11.17 -0.36
CA SER A 188 3.04 11.48 1.07
C SER A 188 4.36 11.90 1.73
N LEU A 189 5.48 11.26 1.43
CA LEU A 189 6.79 11.64 1.95
C LEU A 189 7.28 12.97 1.37
N ALA A 190 7.01 13.23 0.08
CA ALA A 190 7.36 14.51 -0.55
C ALA A 190 6.54 15.67 0.05
N ALA A 191 5.21 15.50 0.22
CA ALA A 191 4.35 16.49 0.85
C ALA A 191 4.75 16.75 2.30
N PHE A 192 5.07 15.71 3.06
CA PHE A 192 5.53 15.82 4.44
C PHE A 192 6.88 16.53 4.55
N GLY A 193 7.87 16.15 3.72
CA GLY A 193 9.19 16.79 3.69
C GLY A 193 9.11 18.25 3.23
N TRP A 194 8.32 18.54 2.19
CA TRP A 194 8.07 19.91 1.76
C TRP A 194 7.45 20.77 2.87
N SER A 195 6.48 20.24 3.59
CA SER A 195 5.82 20.99 4.65
C SER A 195 6.76 21.37 5.80
N ILE A 196 7.67 20.47 6.18
CA ILE A 196 8.71 20.78 7.16
C ILE A 196 9.63 21.90 6.62
N TYR A 197 10.07 21.78 5.37
CA TYR A 197 10.91 22.79 4.74
C TYR A 197 10.18 24.14 4.62
N ALA A 198 8.96 24.15 4.10
CA ALA A 198 8.16 25.35 3.92
C ALA A 198 7.93 26.09 5.25
N ASN A 199 7.53 25.36 6.30
CA ASN A 199 7.29 25.97 7.61
C ASN A 199 8.59 26.39 8.33
N SER A 200 9.75 25.79 8.02
CA SER A 200 11.04 26.19 8.59
C SER A 200 11.65 27.42 7.91
N THR A 201 11.31 27.66 6.65
CA THR A 201 11.89 28.74 5.83
C THR A 201 10.89 29.85 5.48
N GLY A 202 9.60 29.65 5.75
CA GLY A 202 8.52 30.55 5.31
C GLY A 202 8.30 30.55 3.79
N ALA A 203 8.73 29.49 3.10
CA ALA A 203 8.76 29.42 1.66
C ALA A 203 7.42 29.00 1.01
N GLY A 204 6.34 28.82 1.79
CA GLY A 204 5.04 28.45 1.25
C GLY A 204 4.14 27.70 2.22
N ASP A 205 3.07 27.11 1.69
CA ASP A 205 2.04 26.43 2.46
C ASP A 205 2.46 25.01 2.89
N VAL A 206 1.81 24.54 3.95
CA VAL A 206 1.97 23.19 4.53
C VAL A 206 0.91 22.28 3.94
N TYR A 207 1.29 21.07 3.54
CA TYR A 207 0.42 20.07 2.90
C TYR A 207 0.41 18.71 3.62
N THR A 208 0.81 18.67 4.88
CA THR A 208 0.87 17.41 5.67
C THR A 208 -0.50 16.79 5.91
N GLU A 209 -1.55 17.61 6.04
CA GLU A 209 -2.92 17.16 6.20
C GLU A 209 -3.40 16.40 4.96
N VAL A 210 -3.00 16.85 3.76
CA VAL A 210 -3.31 16.14 2.51
C VAL A 210 -2.64 14.77 2.50
N ALA A 211 -1.36 14.69 2.89
CA ALA A 211 -0.64 13.43 2.99
C ALA A 211 -1.29 12.47 3.99
N ALA A 212 -1.66 12.97 5.18
CA ALA A 212 -2.34 12.17 6.20
C ALA A 212 -3.74 11.73 5.74
N GLY A 213 -4.49 12.61 5.07
CA GLY A 213 -5.80 12.32 4.51
C GLY A 213 -5.75 11.22 3.44
N VAL A 214 -4.82 11.29 2.51
CA VAL A 214 -4.62 10.25 1.48
C VAL A 214 -4.33 8.90 2.12
N ILE A 215 -3.42 8.84 3.10
CA ILE A 215 -3.10 7.60 3.82
C ILE A 215 -4.33 7.06 4.55
N PHE A 216 -5.10 7.93 5.21
CA PHE A 216 -6.34 7.56 5.89
C PHE A 216 -7.35 6.92 4.93
N PHE A 217 -7.60 7.53 3.75
CA PHE A 217 -8.51 6.98 2.75
C PHE A 217 -8.01 5.66 2.16
N VAL A 218 -6.70 5.50 1.96
CA VAL A 218 -6.12 4.25 1.50
C VAL A 218 -6.33 3.12 2.52
N ILE A 219 -6.16 3.42 3.81
CA ILE A 219 -6.40 2.44 4.88
C ILE A 219 -7.89 2.13 5.00
N LEU A 220 -8.76 3.12 4.87
CA LEU A 220 -10.21 2.94 4.86
C LEU A 220 -10.65 2.03 3.71
N GLY A 221 -10.09 2.20 2.51
CA GLY A 221 -10.40 1.36 1.35
C GLY A 221 -9.89 -0.09 1.47
N ARG A 222 -8.97 -0.35 2.41
CA ARG A 222 -8.46 -1.70 2.70
C ARG A 222 -9.20 -2.38 3.86
N TYR A 223 -10.07 -1.65 4.58
CA TYR A 223 -10.85 -2.16 5.70
C TYR A 223 -12.16 -2.76 5.22
#